data_efb56219c690a32a9bb03f5f12e86090
#
_entry.id   efb56219c690a32a9bb03f5f12e86090
#
_cell.length_a   1.000
_cell.length_b   1.000
_cell.length_c   1.000
_cell.angle_alpha   90.00
_cell.angle_beta   90.00
_cell.angle_gamma   90.00
#
_symmetry.space_group_name_H-M   'P 1'
#
loop_
_entity.id
_entity.type
_entity.pdbx_description
1 polymer ?
#
loop_
_entity_poly.entity_id
_entity_poly.type
_entity_poly.pdbx_seq_one_letter_code
_entity_poly.pdbx_strand_id
1 'polypeptide(L)'
;MPAILFIDDKPDQLRGLTDGVRRELDGHDTELRTWIPSKEDDPRRVFEEKLGNDTTLVVTDQDLTEGQTGLFGSTIVEWCQQRSVPVADYSRGKVGDLKNEPDLFEIRVPRTGSASSFVTGVYLGFERINKAIAVNEDLWNERSPAAVLARVVDAPDAEADFALYAVRLAAASGALTSRVIQAADPNEEPSQQTKRDLLAYIVGHLLLNAVLRYPGPVLSLRSLAAYLATSDAGTSKVLTLFEPARYNGPFAELDTFHWLSRVDQILERIIPIGVSTETNGELHRVAVEGSINEVLGRHTCPRCKGQNGGFFCPFTRKTVCVRPDCSVGSNSWIPQGARLCRIEREFFDEWSPILGL
;
A
#
# COMPACT_ATOMS: atom_id res chain seq x y z
N MET A 1 -8.31 22.47 8.51
CA MET A 1 -9.00 21.16 8.66
C MET A 1 -8.57 20.29 7.49
N PRO A 2 -8.02 19.09 7.70
CA PRO A 2 -7.57 18.27 6.59
C PRO A 2 -8.74 17.91 5.67
N ALA A 3 -8.48 17.82 4.36
CA ALA A 3 -9.54 17.66 3.36
C ALA A 3 -9.24 16.51 2.38
N ILE A 4 -10.32 15.96 1.82
CA ILE A 4 -10.28 15.06 0.65
C ILE A 4 -11.00 15.77 -0.50
N LEU A 5 -10.36 15.87 -1.66
CA LEU A 5 -10.96 16.38 -2.88
C LEU A 5 -11.36 15.24 -3.81
N PHE A 6 -12.64 15.13 -4.11
CA PHE A 6 -13.21 14.16 -5.07
C PHE A 6 -13.48 14.82 -6.40
N ILE A 7 -13.07 14.20 -7.51
CA ILE A 7 -13.20 14.71 -8.88
C ILE A 7 -13.81 13.62 -9.75
N ASP A 8 -14.98 13.91 -10.31
CA ASP A 8 -15.69 13.01 -11.23
C ASP A 8 -16.64 13.85 -12.08
N ASP A 9 -16.77 13.55 -13.34
CA ASP A 9 -17.75 14.23 -14.23
C ASP A 9 -19.18 13.63 -14.15
N LYS A 10 -19.34 12.55 -13.36
CA LYS A 10 -20.64 11.88 -13.11
C LYS A 10 -21.16 12.15 -11.70
N PRO A 11 -22.12 13.07 -11.52
CA PRO A 11 -22.59 13.52 -10.21
C PRO A 11 -23.07 12.40 -9.29
N ASP A 12 -23.73 11.37 -9.84
CA ASP A 12 -24.27 10.26 -9.03
C ASP A 12 -23.17 9.33 -8.50
N GLN A 13 -22.11 9.14 -9.29
CA GLN A 13 -20.96 8.35 -8.88
C GLN A 13 -20.17 9.07 -7.80
N LEU A 14 -19.89 10.34 -8.04
CA LEU A 14 -19.23 11.23 -7.09
C LEU A 14 -19.97 11.24 -5.75
N ARG A 15 -21.30 11.43 -5.78
CA ARG A 15 -22.13 11.42 -4.56
C ARG A 15 -22.05 10.08 -3.85
N GLY A 16 -22.19 8.96 -4.56
CA GLY A 16 -22.17 7.62 -3.97
C GLY A 16 -20.88 7.31 -3.22
N LEU A 17 -19.72 7.66 -3.81
CA LEU A 17 -18.43 7.48 -3.17
C LEU A 17 -18.22 8.43 -1.99
N THR A 18 -18.55 9.73 -2.17
CA THR A 18 -18.42 10.75 -1.13
C THR A 18 -19.28 10.43 0.10
N ASP A 19 -20.52 9.98 -0.10
CA ASP A 19 -21.42 9.61 0.99
C ASP A 19 -20.95 8.32 1.70
N GLY A 20 -20.32 7.40 0.97
CA GLY A 20 -19.67 6.23 1.54
C GLY A 20 -18.53 6.63 2.48
N VAL A 21 -17.60 7.46 1.99
CA VAL A 21 -16.45 7.95 2.76
C VAL A 21 -16.90 8.78 3.97
N ARG A 22 -17.92 9.65 3.80
CA ARG A 22 -18.48 10.45 4.92
C ARG A 22 -18.97 9.58 6.07
N ARG A 23 -19.64 8.47 5.77
CA ARG A 23 -20.13 7.54 6.81
C ARG A 23 -18.99 6.85 7.55
N GLU A 24 -17.89 6.54 6.87
CA GLU A 24 -16.74 5.88 7.48
C GLU A 24 -15.85 6.84 8.26
N LEU A 25 -15.87 8.13 7.91
CA LEU A 25 -15.18 9.21 8.63
C LEU A 25 -16.04 9.88 9.70
N ASP A 26 -17.19 9.28 10.07
CA ASP A 26 -18.02 9.83 11.13
C ASP A 26 -17.23 10.00 12.42
N GLY A 27 -17.26 11.21 12.98
CA GLY A 27 -16.45 11.60 14.14
C GLY A 27 -15.03 12.09 13.84
N HIS A 28 -14.59 12.05 12.57
CA HIS A 28 -13.33 12.67 12.13
C HIS A 28 -13.55 14.11 11.67
N ASP A 29 -12.63 15.02 12.07
CA ASP A 29 -12.64 16.42 11.62
C ASP A 29 -12.01 16.52 10.22
N THR A 30 -12.79 16.15 9.19
CA THR A 30 -12.34 16.06 7.80
C THR A 30 -13.33 16.74 6.88
N GLU A 31 -12.85 17.65 6.02
CA GLU A 31 -13.65 18.27 4.97
C GLU A 31 -13.68 17.38 3.71
N LEU A 32 -14.88 17.16 3.14
CA LEU A 32 -15.05 16.49 1.85
C LEU A 32 -15.43 17.51 0.81
N ARG A 33 -14.50 17.80 -0.11
CA ARG A 33 -14.67 18.71 -1.24
C ARG A 33 -15.00 17.93 -2.50
N THR A 34 -15.78 18.51 -3.38
CA THR A 34 -16.12 17.90 -4.67
C THR A 34 -15.88 18.88 -5.82
N TRP A 35 -15.45 18.34 -6.95
CA TRP A 35 -15.37 19.06 -8.21
C TRP A 35 -15.95 18.22 -9.34
N ILE A 36 -16.92 18.79 -10.05
CA ILE A 36 -17.48 18.26 -11.29
C ILE A 36 -16.95 19.16 -12.40
N PRO A 37 -15.98 18.69 -13.23
CA PRO A 37 -15.45 19.47 -14.33
C PRO A 37 -16.55 19.89 -15.31
N SER A 38 -16.49 21.13 -15.82
CA SER A 38 -17.41 21.63 -16.82
C SER A 38 -16.67 22.26 -18.02
N LYS A 39 -17.32 22.29 -19.19
CA LYS A 39 -16.74 22.82 -20.44
C LYS A 39 -16.43 24.32 -20.39
N GLU A 40 -17.03 25.04 -19.47
CA GLU A 40 -16.89 26.49 -19.31
C GLU A 40 -15.72 26.86 -18.39
N ASP A 41 -15.15 25.87 -17.66
CA ASP A 41 -14.10 26.11 -16.70
C ASP A 41 -12.71 26.17 -17.36
N ASP A 42 -11.81 26.97 -16.78
CA ASP A 42 -10.38 26.72 -16.88
C ASP A 42 -10.02 25.61 -15.87
N PRO A 43 -9.79 24.37 -16.31
CA PRO A 43 -9.69 23.23 -15.40
C PRO A 43 -8.50 23.36 -14.45
N ARG A 44 -7.39 23.97 -14.87
CA ARG A 44 -6.23 24.16 -14.02
C ARG A 44 -6.51 25.16 -12.90
N ARG A 45 -7.14 26.28 -13.22
CA ARG A 45 -7.50 27.30 -12.25
C ARG A 45 -8.49 26.77 -11.22
N VAL A 46 -9.56 26.09 -11.68
CA VAL A 46 -10.56 25.52 -10.77
C VAL A 46 -9.96 24.44 -9.89
N PHE A 47 -9.07 23.59 -10.42
CA PHE A 47 -8.35 22.60 -9.65
C PHE A 47 -7.55 23.25 -8.51
N GLU A 48 -6.76 24.27 -8.80
CA GLU A 48 -5.95 24.99 -7.79
C GLU A 48 -6.84 25.66 -6.70
N GLU A 49 -7.99 26.22 -7.10
CA GLU A 49 -8.95 26.80 -6.15
C GLU A 49 -9.57 25.74 -5.23
N LYS A 50 -9.86 24.54 -5.75
CA LYS A 50 -10.50 23.45 -5.00
C LYS A 50 -9.50 22.67 -4.14
N LEU A 51 -8.26 22.52 -4.61
CA LEU A 51 -7.24 21.73 -3.93
C LEU A 51 -6.99 22.29 -2.53
N GLY A 52 -6.72 23.61 -2.41
CA GLY A 52 -6.35 24.21 -1.12
C GLY A 52 -5.01 23.66 -0.58
N ASN A 53 -4.52 24.26 0.50
CA ASN A 53 -3.26 23.84 1.13
C ASN A 53 -3.42 22.75 2.20
N ASP A 54 -4.65 22.39 2.50
CA ASP A 54 -5.04 21.43 3.55
C ASP A 54 -5.55 20.09 2.96
N THR A 55 -5.48 19.93 1.64
CA THR A 55 -5.88 18.67 0.98
C THR A 55 -4.84 17.58 1.24
N THR A 56 -5.27 16.51 1.90
CA THR A 56 -4.44 15.35 2.22
C THR A 56 -4.51 14.28 1.14
N LEU A 57 -5.63 14.18 0.43
CA LEU A 57 -5.85 13.17 -0.61
C LEU A 57 -6.76 13.74 -1.71
N VAL A 58 -6.41 13.46 -2.96
CA VAL A 58 -7.30 13.65 -4.10
C VAL A 58 -7.79 12.28 -4.57
N VAL A 59 -9.07 12.19 -4.92
CA VAL A 59 -9.69 10.98 -5.51
C VAL A 59 -10.29 11.38 -6.84
N THR A 60 -9.83 10.78 -7.94
CA THR A 60 -10.23 11.18 -9.30
C THR A 60 -10.72 10.01 -10.15
N ASP A 61 -11.72 10.22 -11.00
CA ASP A 61 -11.98 9.28 -12.09
C ASP A 61 -10.88 9.38 -13.15
N GLN A 62 -10.66 8.30 -13.86
CA GLN A 62 -9.67 8.24 -14.94
C GLN A 62 -10.16 8.97 -16.20
N ASP A 63 -11.46 8.95 -16.48
CA ASP A 63 -12.07 9.58 -17.64
C ASP A 63 -13.01 10.72 -17.22
N LEU A 64 -12.58 11.94 -17.42
CA LEU A 64 -13.33 13.17 -17.10
C LEU A 64 -13.83 13.88 -18.37
N THR A 65 -13.81 13.18 -19.51
CA THR A 65 -14.06 13.80 -20.84
C THR A 65 -15.53 14.13 -21.10
N GLU A 66 -16.47 13.54 -20.37
CA GLU A 66 -17.90 13.91 -20.46
C GLU A 66 -18.13 15.32 -19.91
N GLY A 67 -17.42 15.68 -18.82
CA GLY A 67 -17.48 17.02 -18.23
C GLY A 67 -16.61 18.03 -18.96
N GLN A 68 -15.36 17.70 -19.24
CA GLN A 68 -14.38 18.60 -19.86
C GLN A 68 -13.61 17.87 -20.97
N THR A 69 -13.80 18.31 -22.22
CA THR A 69 -13.11 17.71 -23.37
C THR A 69 -11.58 17.78 -23.20
N GLY A 70 -10.92 16.61 -23.26
CA GLY A 70 -9.46 16.50 -23.13
C GLY A 70 -8.93 16.50 -21.71
N LEU A 71 -9.80 16.52 -20.69
CA LEU A 71 -9.38 16.34 -19.30
C LEU A 71 -9.40 14.84 -18.93
N PHE A 72 -8.31 14.34 -18.40
CA PHE A 72 -8.16 12.95 -17.95
C PHE A 72 -7.65 12.91 -16.51
N GLY A 73 -7.93 11.82 -15.80
CA GLY A 73 -7.40 11.57 -14.48
C GLY A 73 -5.87 11.65 -14.40
N SER A 74 -5.17 11.21 -15.48
CA SER A 74 -3.71 11.35 -15.57
C SER A 74 -3.22 12.79 -15.51
N THR A 75 -4.00 13.75 -16.02
CA THR A 75 -3.70 15.19 -15.90
C THR A 75 -3.82 15.64 -14.44
N ILE A 76 -4.86 15.15 -13.74
CA ILE A 76 -5.02 15.42 -12.30
C ILE A 76 -3.86 14.81 -11.50
N VAL A 77 -3.47 13.58 -11.82
CA VAL A 77 -2.31 12.91 -11.20
C VAL A 77 -1.05 13.76 -11.35
N GLU A 78 -0.76 14.25 -12.55
CA GLU A 78 0.41 15.11 -12.79
C GLU A 78 0.36 16.40 -11.96
N TRP A 79 -0.80 17.06 -11.89
CA TRP A 79 -0.96 18.27 -11.08
C TRP A 79 -0.79 18.01 -9.58
N CYS A 80 -1.30 16.88 -9.07
CA CYS A 80 -1.11 16.46 -7.70
C CYS A 80 0.36 16.15 -7.39
N GLN A 81 1.06 15.45 -8.30
CA GLN A 81 2.50 15.16 -8.14
C GLN A 81 3.34 16.43 -8.04
N GLN A 82 3.02 17.47 -8.82
CA GLN A 82 3.69 18.78 -8.73
C GLN A 82 3.51 19.45 -7.36
N ARG A 83 2.43 19.12 -6.64
CA ARG A 83 2.09 19.63 -5.31
C ARG A 83 2.43 18.67 -4.18
N SER A 84 2.99 17.49 -4.46
CA SER A 84 3.21 16.42 -3.50
C SER A 84 1.93 16.01 -2.74
N VAL A 85 0.79 16.05 -3.42
CA VAL A 85 -0.50 15.60 -2.88
C VAL A 85 -0.78 14.19 -3.37
N PRO A 86 -1.03 13.21 -2.49
CA PRO A 86 -1.41 11.85 -2.87
C PRO A 86 -2.70 11.85 -3.68
N VAL A 87 -2.73 11.02 -4.74
CA VAL A 87 -3.91 10.87 -5.57
C VAL A 87 -4.27 9.41 -5.73
N ALA A 88 -5.54 9.08 -5.49
CA ALA A 88 -6.13 7.78 -5.71
C ALA A 88 -7.04 7.85 -6.93
N ASP A 89 -6.76 7.06 -7.96
CA ASP A 89 -7.57 6.98 -9.14
C ASP A 89 -8.55 5.80 -9.08
N TYR A 90 -9.76 6.01 -9.59
CA TYR A 90 -10.71 4.93 -9.77
C TYR A 90 -11.23 4.93 -11.20
N SER A 91 -11.24 3.77 -11.81
CA SER A 91 -11.75 3.59 -13.17
C SER A 91 -12.98 2.69 -13.12
N ARG A 92 -14.09 3.20 -13.63
CA ARG A 92 -15.29 2.42 -13.90
C ARG A 92 -15.41 2.22 -15.40
N GLY A 93 -14.75 1.36 -15.98
CA GLY A 93 -14.94 1.12 -17.37
C GLY A 93 -14.03 0.11 -17.98
N LYS A 94 -14.23 -0.13 -19.25
CA LYS A 94 -13.66 -1.09 -20.17
C LYS A 94 -12.13 -0.99 -20.35
N VAL A 95 -11.45 -0.15 -19.60
CA VAL A 95 -9.99 -0.26 -19.48
C VAL A 95 -9.79 -1.61 -18.83
N GLY A 96 -9.46 -2.58 -19.67
CA GLY A 96 -9.29 -3.98 -19.30
C GLY A 96 -8.50 -4.05 -18.01
N ASP A 97 -8.76 -5.06 -17.22
CA ASP A 97 -7.99 -5.29 -16.00
C ASP A 97 -6.53 -5.01 -16.31
N LEU A 98 -6.10 -3.76 -16.03
CA LEU A 98 -4.70 -3.43 -16.11
C LEU A 98 -4.07 -4.27 -15.03
N LYS A 99 -3.68 -5.48 -15.41
CA LYS A 99 -2.93 -6.42 -14.59
C LYS A 99 -1.56 -5.84 -14.21
N ASN A 100 -1.27 -4.62 -14.70
CA ASN A 100 -0.05 -3.91 -14.44
C ASN A 100 0.03 -3.51 -12.97
N GLU A 101 1.15 -3.77 -12.40
CA GLU A 101 1.50 -3.26 -11.09
C GLU A 101 1.45 -1.72 -11.12
N PRO A 102 0.76 -1.06 -10.16
CA PRO A 102 0.83 0.39 -10.07
C PRO A 102 2.27 0.82 -9.79
N ASP A 103 2.66 1.95 -10.37
CA ASP A 103 3.90 2.60 -10.02
C ASP A 103 3.95 2.93 -8.53
N LEU A 104 5.16 3.18 -8.01
CA LEU A 104 5.34 3.47 -6.58
C LEU A 104 4.43 4.62 -6.11
N PHE A 105 4.18 5.61 -6.95
CA PHE A 105 3.39 6.80 -6.64
C PHE A 105 1.94 6.74 -7.16
N GLU A 106 1.44 5.56 -7.50
CA GLU A 106 0.09 5.35 -8.00
C GLU A 106 -0.77 4.64 -6.95
N ILE A 107 -1.97 5.16 -6.67
CA ILE A 107 -2.93 4.53 -5.76
C ILE A 107 -4.18 4.21 -6.56
N ARG A 108 -4.51 2.91 -6.70
CA ARG A 108 -5.69 2.46 -7.44
C ARG A 108 -6.79 2.04 -6.49
N VAL A 109 -7.94 2.69 -6.60
CA VAL A 109 -9.12 2.36 -5.82
C VAL A 109 -9.75 1.06 -6.34
N PRO A 110 -10.06 0.08 -5.48
CA PRO A 110 -10.74 -1.15 -5.90
C PRO A 110 -12.10 -0.87 -6.54
N ARG A 111 -12.44 -1.63 -7.59
CA ARG A 111 -13.74 -1.50 -8.30
C ARG A 111 -14.93 -2.08 -7.55
N THR A 112 -14.72 -2.79 -6.49
CA THR A 112 -15.74 -3.50 -5.71
C THR A 112 -16.27 -2.64 -4.57
N GLY A 113 -17.34 -3.10 -3.89
CA GLY A 113 -18.05 -2.37 -2.83
C GLY A 113 -17.23 -1.89 -1.62
N SER A 114 -15.90 -2.08 -1.63
CA SER A 114 -14.96 -1.59 -0.62
C SER A 114 -14.24 -0.29 -1.01
N ALA A 115 -14.69 0.42 -2.05
CA ALA A 115 -14.01 1.64 -2.53
C ALA A 115 -13.97 2.73 -1.45
N SER A 116 -15.06 2.97 -0.73
CA SER A 116 -15.10 3.96 0.35
C SER A 116 -14.14 3.60 1.49
N SER A 117 -14.17 2.35 1.98
CA SER A 117 -13.27 1.88 3.03
C SER A 117 -11.81 1.97 2.61
N PHE A 118 -11.50 1.66 1.35
CA PHE A 118 -10.15 1.81 0.82
C PHE A 118 -9.71 3.29 0.81
N VAL A 119 -10.53 4.19 0.26
CA VAL A 119 -10.25 5.63 0.23
C VAL A 119 -10.06 6.18 1.64
N THR A 120 -10.96 5.80 2.57
CA THR A 120 -10.87 6.16 3.98
C THR A 120 -9.56 5.68 4.61
N GLY A 121 -9.21 4.41 4.42
CA GLY A 121 -7.95 3.86 4.96
C GLY A 121 -6.71 4.51 4.38
N VAL A 122 -6.71 4.86 3.09
CA VAL A 122 -5.62 5.61 2.44
C VAL A 122 -5.51 7.01 3.04
N TYR A 123 -6.62 7.73 3.15
CA TYR A 123 -6.65 9.06 3.76
C TYR A 123 -6.13 9.06 5.20
N LEU A 124 -6.63 8.18 6.05
CA LEU A 124 -6.20 8.06 7.44
C LEU A 124 -4.72 7.69 7.56
N GLY A 125 -4.21 6.87 6.62
CA GLY A 125 -2.81 6.53 6.54
C GLY A 125 -1.93 7.76 6.27
N PHE A 126 -2.25 8.57 5.26
CA PHE A 126 -1.52 9.81 4.97
C PHE A 126 -1.68 10.86 6.07
N GLU A 127 -2.86 10.96 6.68
CA GLU A 127 -3.09 11.85 7.82
C GLU A 127 -2.17 11.49 9.01
N ARG A 128 -2.03 10.20 9.34
CA ARG A 128 -1.10 9.75 10.38
C ARG A 128 0.36 10.05 10.03
N ILE A 129 0.77 9.88 8.77
CA ILE A 129 2.12 10.21 8.32
C ILE A 129 2.37 11.72 8.48
N ASN A 130 1.44 12.56 8.04
CA ASN A 130 1.54 14.01 8.21
C ASN A 130 1.69 14.40 9.68
N LYS A 131 0.91 13.79 10.58
CA LYS A 131 1.03 14.01 12.03
C LYS A 131 2.39 13.54 12.57
N ALA A 132 2.86 12.37 12.15
CA ALA A 132 4.17 11.84 12.58
C ALA A 132 5.33 12.75 12.13
N ILE A 133 5.28 13.27 10.91
CA ILE A 133 6.28 14.20 10.39
C ILE A 133 6.19 15.57 11.10
N ALA A 134 4.99 16.05 11.39
CA ALA A 134 4.81 17.34 12.07
C ALA A 134 5.40 17.36 13.49
N VAL A 135 5.38 16.25 14.21
CA VAL A 135 5.98 16.16 15.55
C VAL A 135 7.48 15.82 15.54
N ASN A 136 8.04 15.44 14.39
CA ASN A 136 9.45 15.10 14.20
C ASN A 136 10.08 16.05 13.17
N GLU A 137 10.26 17.30 13.53
CA GLU A 137 10.72 18.37 12.60
C GLU A 137 12.10 18.13 11.99
N ASP A 138 12.94 17.30 12.62
CA ASP A 138 14.28 16.95 12.19
C ASP A 138 14.31 15.84 11.11
N LEU A 139 13.16 15.17 10.82
CA LEU A 139 13.10 14.10 9.83
C LEU A 139 13.55 14.51 8.43
N TRP A 140 13.38 15.77 8.07
CA TRP A 140 13.88 16.26 6.78
C TRP A 140 15.42 16.20 6.68
N ASN A 141 16.12 16.31 7.79
CA ASN A 141 17.58 16.24 7.85
C ASN A 141 18.10 14.80 7.87
N GLU A 142 17.22 13.83 8.06
CA GLU A 142 17.59 12.42 8.05
C GLU A 142 17.96 11.98 6.62
N ARG A 143 19.14 11.38 6.48
CA ARG A 143 19.67 10.96 5.17
C ARG A 143 19.24 9.58 4.75
N SER A 144 18.77 8.77 5.70
CA SER A 144 18.30 7.41 5.45
C SER A 144 16.78 7.37 5.31
N PRO A 145 16.23 7.07 4.11
CA PRO A 145 14.78 6.88 3.95
C PRO A 145 14.22 5.77 4.85
N ALA A 146 15.05 4.77 5.16
CA ALA A 146 14.68 3.69 6.06
C ALA A 146 14.54 4.18 7.51
N ALA A 147 15.46 5.03 7.98
CA ALA A 147 15.36 5.65 9.31
C ALA A 147 14.13 6.56 9.42
N VAL A 148 13.85 7.35 8.38
CA VAL A 148 12.64 8.17 8.33
C VAL A 148 11.40 7.30 8.45
N LEU A 149 11.32 6.21 7.66
CA LEU A 149 10.17 5.31 7.70
C LEU A 149 10.04 4.65 9.07
N ALA A 150 11.13 4.15 9.65
CA ALA A 150 11.13 3.51 10.97
C ALA A 150 10.62 4.47 12.07
N ARG A 151 10.99 5.74 12.01
CA ARG A 151 10.50 6.77 12.94
C ARG A 151 9.02 7.11 12.70
N VAL A 152 8.59 7.20 11.46
CA VAL A 152 7.19 7.50 11.11
C VAL A 152 6.23 6.39 11.56
N VAL A 153 6.67 5.11 11.51
CA VAL A 153 5.86 3.97 11.96
C VAL A 153 6.10 3.58 13.42
N ASP A 154 6.91 4.35 14.15
CA ASP A 154 7.31 4.09 15.54
C ASP A 154 7.90 2.68 15.75
N ALA A 155 8.79 2.30 14.84
CA ALA A 155 9.47 0.99 14.87
C ALA A 155 10.96 1.13 14.50
N PRO A 156 11.79 1.73 15.38
CA PRO A 156 13.21 1.95 15.08
C PRO A 156 13.96 0.64 14.80
N ASP A 157 13.55 -0.46 15.39
CA ASP A 157 14.16 -1.78 15.18
C ASP A 157 13.97 -2.31 13.75
N ALA A 158 13.01 -1.79 13.01
CA ALA A 158 12.72 -2.19 11.63
C ALA A 158 13.56 -1.42 10.57
N GLU A 159 14.42 -0.48 10.97
CA GLU A 159 15.21 0.32 10.02
C GLU A 159 16.01 -0.53 9.04
N ALA A 160 16.71 -1.56 9.54
CA ALA A 160 17.51 -2.44 8.69
C ALA A 160 16.66 -3.22 7.67
N ASP A 161 15.44 -3.60 8.03
CA ASP A 161 14.51 -4.28 7.12
C ASP A 161 13.97 -3.29 6.07
N PHE A 162 13.64 -2.07 6.47
CA PHE A 162 13.19 -1.03 5.54
C PHE A 162 14.28 -0.59 4.56
N ALA A 163 15.56 -0.63 4.97
CA ALA A 163 16.68 -0.29 4.10
C ALA A 163 16.72 -1.19 2.84
N LEU A 164 16.22 -2.41 2.91
CA LEU A 164 16.13 -3.32 1.76
C LEU A 164 15.07 -2.91 0.72
N TYR A 165 14.14 -2.00 1.07
CA TYR A 165 13.17 -1.41 0.13
C TYR A 165 13.66 -0.10 -0.47
N ALA A 166 14.66 0.54 0.12
CA ALA A 166 15.11 1.89 -0.23
C ALA A 166 15.72 1.99 -1.64
N VAL A 167 16.23 0.89 -2.21
CA VAL A 167 16.84 0.89 -3.56
C VAL A 167 15.84 1.32 -4.63
N ARG A 168 14.59 0.87 -4.57
CA ARG A 168 13.51 1.34 -5.48
C ARG A 168 13.15 2.80 -5.23
N LEU A 169 13.19 3.21 -3.97
CA LEU A 169 12.84 4.55 -3.56
C LEU A 169 13.83 5.60 -4.07
N ALA A 170 15.13 5.31 -4.03
CA ALA A 170 16.17 6.28 -4.37
C ALA A 170 16.03 6.80 -5.82
N ALA A 171 15.72 5.92 -6.78
CA ALA A 171 15.54 6.31 -8.17
C ALA A 171 14.26 7.12 -8.40
N ALA A 172 13.14 6.70 -7.79
CA ALA A 172 11.84 7.36 -7.95
C ALA A 172 11.78 8.69 -7.19
N SER A 173 12.33 8.75 -5.97
CA SER A 173 12.35 9.97 -5.17
C SER A 173 13.23 11.05 -5.77
N GLY A 174 14.37 10.68 -6.37
CA GLY A 174 15.24 11.62 -7.07
C GLY A 174 14.54 12.33 -8.22
N ALA A 175 13.79 11.60 -9.05
CA ALA A 175 13.03 12.17 -10.14
C ALA A 175 11.89 13.09 -9.66
N LEU A 176 11.17 12.68 -8.60
CA LEU A 176 10.08 13.47 -8.04
C LEU A 176 10.60 14.73 -7.34
N THR A 177 11.67 14.60 -6.52
CA THR A 177 12.31 15.72 -5.84
C THR A 177 12.79 16.75 -6.85
N SER A 178 13.39 16.31 -7.95
CA SER A 178 13.84 17.21 -9.02
C SER A 178 12.66 17.96 -9.66
N ARG A 179 11.52 17.30 -9.88
CA ARG A 179 10.31 17.96 -10.44
C ARG A 179 9.73 19.00 -9.49
N VAL A 180 9.64 18.70 -8.20
CA VAL A 180 9.11 19.63 -7.20
C VAL A 180 10.04 20.84 -7.02
N ILE A 181 11.35 20.60 -7.00
CA ILE A 181 12.34 21.67 -6.92
C ILE A 181 12.35 22.54 -8.19
N GLN A 182 12.16 21.95 -9.36
CA GLN A 182 12.07 22.67 -10.62
C GLN A 182 10.77 23.48 -10.80
N ALA A 183 9.70 23.06 -10.15
CA ALA A 183 8.44 23.80 -10.13
C ALA A 183 8.46 24.99 -9.15
N ALA A 184 9.32 24.93 -8.13
CA ALA A 184 9.64 26.08 -7.26
C ALA A 184 10.64 27.01 -7.97
N ASP A 185 10.67 28.30 -7.59
CA ASP A 185 11.71 29.21 -8.09
C ASP A 185 13.09 28.60 -7.79
N PRO A 186 13.94 28.38 -8.81
CA PRO A 186 15.25 27.75 -8.61
C PRO A 186 16.18 28.55 -7.70
N ASN A 187 15.83 29.77 -7.34
CA ASN A 187 16.59 30.64 -6.45
C ASN A 187 16.06 30.67 -5.00
N GLU A 188 14.94 29.99 -4.73
CA GLU A 188 14.37 29.92 -3.38
C GLU A 188 14.49 28.51 -2.80
N GLU A 189 14.96 28.41 -1.55
CA GLU A 189 14.89 27.16 -0.80
C GLU A 189 13.40 26.79 -0.59
N PRO A 190 13.02 25.50 -0.79
CA PRO A 190 11.66 25.05 -0.51
C PRO A 190 11.25 25.39 0.91
N SER A 191 10.03 25.87 1.09
CA SER A 191 9.48 26.15 2.41
C SER A 191 9.48 24.89 3.28
N GLN A 192 9.45 25.07 4.60
CA GLN A 192 9.35 23.93 5.53
C GLN A 192 8.07 23.09 5.27
N GLN A 193 6.97 23.76 4.88
CA GLN A 193 5.74 23.06 4.52
C GLN A 193 5.95 22.20 3.26
N THR A 194 6.55 22.74 2.20
CA THR A 194 6.87 21.99 0.98
C THR A 194 7.75 20.77 1.27
N LYS A 195 8.73 20.91 2.15
CA LYS A 195 9.60 19.81 2.58
C LYS A 195 8.81 18.72 3.31
N ARG A 196 7.91 19.10 4.21
CA ARG A 196 7.03 18.15 4.93
C ARG A 196 6.08 17.41 4.00
N ASP A 197 5.43 18.14 3.10
CA ASP A 197 4.48 17.56 2.15
C ASP A 197 5.18 16.55 1.22
N LEU A 198 6.36 16.90 0.70
CA LEU A 198 7.17 16.01 -0.12
C LEU A 198 7.60 14.76 0.65
N LEU A 199 8.04 14.92 1.90
CA LEU A 199 8.44 13.81 2.75
C LEU A 199 7.26 12.87 3.03
N ALA A 200 6.09 13.42 3.38
CA ALA A 200 4.87 12.66 3.61
C ALA A 200 4.43 11.90 2.36
N TYR A 201 4.50 12.55 1.20
CA TYR A 201 4.18 11.96 -0.08
C TYR A 201 5.08 10.75 -0.38
N ILE A 202 6.39 10.91 -0.27
CA ILE A 202 7.38 9.85 -0.56
C ILE A 202 7.23 8.70 0.42
N VAL A 203 7.22 8.99 1.72
CA VAL A 203 7.15 7.97 2.79
C VAL A 203 5.82 7.22 2.74
N GLY A 204 4.72 7.94 2.50
CA GLY A 204 3.40 7.31 2.40
C GLY A 204 3.29 6.32 1.25
N HIS A 205 3.75 6.70 0.07
CA HIS A 205 3.74 5.81 -1.08
C HIS A 205 4.72 4.63 -0.91
N LEU A 206 5.90 4.84 -0.34
CA LEU A 206 6.82 3.75 -0.02
C LEU A 206 6.19 2.74 0.93
N LEU A 207 5.57 3.22 2.00
CA LEU A 207 4.92 2.36 2.97
C LEU A 207 3.75 1.60 2.32
N LEU A 208 2.86 2.29 1.63
CA LEU A 208 1.66 1.71 1.03
C LEU A 208 2.01 0.74 -0.12
N ASN A 209 2.82 1.19 -1.08
CA ASN A 209 3.02 0.49 -2.35
C ASN A 209 4.24 -0.43 -2.37
N ALA A 210 5.14 -0.35 -1.38
CA ALA A 210 6.27 -1.25 -1.28
C ALA A 210 6.21 -2.11 -0.01
N VAL A 211 6.23 -1.53 1.18
CA VAL A 211 6.36 -2.30 2.43
C VAL A 211 5.10 -3.12 2.72
N LEU A 212 3.91 -2.49 2.72
CA LEU A 212 2.65 -3.18 3.04
C LEU A 212 2.15 -4.07 1.90
N ARG A 213 2.54 -3.76 0.67
CA ARG A 213 2.16 -4.56 -0.50
C ARG A 213 2.98 -5.83 -0.66
N TYR A 214 4.30 -5.75 -0.38
CA TYR A 214 5.23 -6.85 -0.55
C TYR A 214 5.66 -7.39 0.81
N PRO A 215 5.12 -8.54 1.27
CA PRO A 215 5.40 -9.07 2.60
C PRO A 215 6.90 -9.25 2.87
N GLY A 216 7.34 -8.63 3.92
CA GLY A 216 8.69 -8.67 4.44
C GLY A 216 8.64 -8.37 5.93
N PRO A 217 8.97 -7.15 6.39
CA PRO A 217 8.87 -6.78 7.80
C PRO A 217 7.41 -6.72 8.31
N VAL A 218 6.45 -6.47 7.41
CA VAL A 218 5.02 -6.43 7.74
C VAL A 218 4.26 -7.44 6.88
N LEU A 219 3.41 -8.22 7.50
CA LEU A 219 2.57 -9.24 6.88
C LEU A 219 1.11 -8.79 6.85
N SER A 220 0.45 -8.85 5.69
CA SER A 220 -1.00 -8.80 5.60
C SER A 220 -1.61 -10.12 6.09
N LEU A 221 -2.92 -10.18 6.32
CA LEU A 221 -3.61 -11.42 6.74
C LEU A 221 -3.30 -12.59 5.81
N ARG A 222 -3.32 -12.39 4.50
CA ARG A 222 -3.03 -13.45 3.51
C ARG A 222 -1.56 -13.87 3.50
N SER A 223 -0.64 -12.94 3.71
CA SER A 223 0.77 -13.28 3.81
C SER A 223 1.10 -13.98 5.12
N LEU A 224 0.41 -13.65 6.20
CA LEU A 224 0.47 -14.42 7.46
C LEU A 224 -0.06 -15.84 7.24
N ALA A 225 -1.18 -16.00 6.52
CA ALA A 225 -1.71 -17.32 6.15
C ALA A 225 -0.68 -18.14 5.35
N ALA A 226 0.00 -17.51 4.39
CA ALA A 226 1.10 -18.13 3.65
C ALA A 226 2.24 -18.56 4.58
N TYR A 227 2.64 -17.67 5.49
CA TYR A 227 3.74 -17.89 6.42
C TYR A 227 3.47 -19.05 7.40
N LEU A 228 2.20 -19.20 7.80
CA LEU A 228 1.74 -20.29 8.66
C LEU A 228 1.33 -21.55 7.88
N ALA A 229 1.42 -21.56 6.56
CA ALA A 229 0.91 -22.63 5.68
C ALA A 229 -0.56 -23.02 5.99
N THR A 230 -1.39 -22.05 6.38
CA THR A 230 -2.81 -22.23 6.69
C THR A 230 -3.69 -21.65 5.59
N SER A 231 -4.97 -22.02 5.56
CA SER A 231 -5.99 -21.32 4.78
C SER A 231 -6.35 -19.98 5.42
N ASP A 232 -6.93 -19.04 4.65
CA ASP A 232 -7.40 -17.75 5.19
C ASP A 232 -8.35 -17.93 6.38
N ALA A 233 -9.28 -18.91 6.28
CA ALA A 233 -10.20 -19.24 7.38
C ALA A 233 -9.47 -19.84 8.61
N GLY A 234 -8.41 -20.61 8.38
CA GLY A 234 -7.57 -21.14 9.46
C GLY A 234 -6.82 -20.03 10.18
N THR A 235 -6.24 -19.09 9.42
CA THR A 235 -5.52 -17.94 9.98
C THR A 235 -6.44 -17.04 10.80
N SER A 236 -7.68 -16.82 10.36
CA SER A 236 -8.64 -16.00 11.11
C SER A 236 -8.92 -16.53 12.52
N LYS A 237 -8.81 -17.84 12.74
CA LYS A 237 -8.99 -18.45 14.08
C LYS A 237 -7.85 -18.18 15.05
N VAL A 238 -6.69 -17.84 14.54
CA VAL A 238 -5.46 -17.66 15.35
C VAL A 238 -5.04 -16.20 15.50
N LEU A 239 -5.80 -15.25 14.98
CA LEU A 239 -5.47 -13.82 15.06
C LEU A 239 -5.28 -13.34 16.50
N THR A 240 -6.05 -13.87 17.45
CA THR A 240 -5.90 -13.52 18.87
C THR A 240 -4.52 -13.90 19.41
N LEU A 241 -3.92 -14.99 18.93
CA LEU A 241 -2.56 -15.39 19.32
C LEU A 241 -1.52 -14.37 18.83
N PHE A 242 -1.75 -13.75 17.67
CA PHE A 242 -0.85 -12.79 17.05
C PHE A 242 -1.24 -11.31 17.29
N GLU A 243 -2.24 -11.05 18.16
CA GLU A 243 -2.61 -9.66 18.51
C GLU A 243 -1.42 -8.83 19.04
N PRO A 244 -0.46 -9.39 19.85
CA PRO A 244 0.71 -8.64 20.26
C PRO A 244 1.66 -8.25 19.11
N ALA A 245 1.54 -8.93 17.96
CA ALA A 245 2.31 -8.63 16.76
C ALA A 245 1.59 -7.66 15.81
N ARG A 246 0.39 -7.18 16.15
CA ARG A 246 -0.41 -6.33 15.28
C ARG A 246 0.32 -5.05 14.90
N TYR A 247 0.26 -4.71 13.63
CA TYR A 247 0.72 -3.42 13.11
C TYR A 247 -0.42 -2.40 13.22
N ASN A 248 -0.18 -1.30 13.90
CA ASN A 248 -1.15 -0.22 14.11
C ASN A 248 -0.66 1.13 13.53
N GLY A 249 0.31 1.09 12.63
CA GLY A 249 0.85 2.27 11.98
C GLY A 249 -0.05 2.83 10.87
N PRO A 250 0.47 3.77 10.05
CA PRO A 250 -0.26 4.30 8.91
C PRO A 250 -0.77 3.19 7.98
N PHE A 251 -1.98 3.37 7.42
CA PHE A 251 -2.68 2.41 6.54
C PHE A 251 -3.12 1.08 7.21
N ALA A 252 -3.09 0.99 8.54
CA ALA A 252 -3.52 -0.21 9.24
C ALA A 252 -5.01 -0.57 9.02
N GLU A 253 -5.81 0.37 8.53
CA GLU A 253 -7.23 0.18 8.19
C GLU A 253 -7.45 -0.57 6.87
N LEU A 254 -6.42 -0.69 6.02
CA LEU A 254 -6.56 -1.34 4.71
C LEU A 254 -6.58 -2.86 4.77
N ASP A 255 -5.94 -3.45 5.79
CA ASP A 255 -5.90 -4.90 6.02
C ASP A 255 -5.51 -5.17 7.49
N THR A 256 -5.61 -6.41 7.91
CA THR A 256 -5.07 -6.84 9.20
C THR A 256 -3.58 -7.14 9.04
N PHE A 257 -2.75 -6.21 9.46
CA PHE A 257 -1.31 -6.33 9.32
C PHE A 257 -0.61 -6.77 10.63
N HIS A 258 0.54 -7.47 10.49
CA HIS A 258 1.33 -7.95 11.61
C HIS A 258 2.83 -7.74 11.37
N TRP A 259 3.58 -7.39 12.40
CA TRP A 259 5.04 -7.34 12.36
C TRP A 259 5.62 -8.75 12.30
N LEU A 260 6.38 -9.09 11.26
CA LEU A 260 7.01 -10.41 11.12
C LEU A 260 7.91 -10.76 12.31
N SER A 261 8.77 -9.83 12.73
CA SER A 261 9.68 -10.07 13.87
C SER A 261 8.94 -10.43 15.17
N ARG A 262 7.77 -9.84 15.41
CA ARG A 262 6.93 -10.17 16.58
C ARG A 262 6.17 -11.48 16.38
N VAL A 263 5.76 -11.80 15.17
CA VAL A 263 5.19 -13.10 14.82
C VAL A 263 6.20 -14.19 15.09
N ASP A 264 7.47 -14.01 14.66
CA ASP A 264 8.55 -14.95 14.90
C ASP A 264 8.81 -15.16 16.38
N GLN A 265 8.85 -14.09 17.19
CA GLN A 265 8.99 -14.19 18.65
C GLN A 265 7.86 -15.00 19.31
N ILE A 266 6.64 -14.91 18.80
CA ILE A 266 5.51 -15.71 19.29
C ILE A 266 5.71 -17.17 18.89
N LEU A 267 6.05 -17.43 17.62
CA LEU A 267 6.27 -18.78 17.11
C LEU A 267 7.41 -19.49 17.83
N GLU A 268 8.54 -18.81 18.06
CA GLU A 268 9.70 -19.36 18.80
C GLU A 268 9.33 -19.91 20.20
N ARG A 269 8.33 -19.30 20.84
CA ARG A 269 7.87 -19.74 22.18
C ARG A 269 6.96 -20.95 22.13
N ILE A 270 6.30 -21.21 21.01
CA ILE A 270 5.30 -22.27 20.87
C ILE A 270 5.75 -23.43 19.97
N ILE A 271 6.86 -23.27 19.23
CA ILE A 271 7.42 -24.37 18.42
C ILE A 271 7.87 -25.50 19.34
N PRO A 272 7.33 -26.73 19.18
CA PRO A 272 7.72 -27.86 20.03
C PRO A 272 9.15 -28.28 19.77
N ILE A 273 9.90 -28.56 20.85
CA ILE A 273 11.29 -29.05 20.77
C ILE A 273 11.31 -30.45 20.10
N GLY A 274 12.19 -30.62 19.11
CA GLY A 274 12.40 -31.92 18.45
C GLY A 274 11.38 -32.24 17.32
N VAL A 275 10.47 -31.33 16.99
CA VAL A 275 9.62 -31.51 15.83
C VAL A 275 10.41 -31.10 14.57
N SER A 276 10.40 -31.98 13.56
CA SER A 276 10.96 -31.73 12.23
C SER A 276 9.86 -31.85 11.19
N THR A 277 9.79 -30.91 10.29
CA THR A 277 8.83 -30.84 9.17
C THR A 277 9.57 -30.58 7.87
N GLU A 278 8.91 -30.78 6.73
CA GLU A 278 9.52 -30.55 5.42
C GLU A 278 9.74 -29.05 5.13
N THR A 279 8.92 -28.16 5.73
CA THR A 279 8.99 -26.71 5.51
C THR A 279 8.76 -25.94 6.80
N ASN A 280 9.32 -24.74 6.88
CA ASN A 280 9.08 -23.84 8.02
C ASN A 280 7.59 -23.50 8.18
N GLY A 281 6.86 -23.28 7.07
CA GLY A 281 5.43 -23.01 7.14
C GLY A 281 4.63 -24.14 7.78
N GLU A 282 5.00 -25.40 7.52
CA GLU A 282 4.39 -26.53 8.20
C GLU A 282 4.75 -26.58 9.69
N LEU A 283 6.01 -26.29 10.04
CA LEU A 283 6.44 -26.19 11.44
C LEU A 283 5.64 -25.12 12.20
N HIS A 284 5.47 -23.94 11.59
CA HIS A 284 4.68 -22.85 12.17
C HIS A 284 3.23 -23.28 12.38
N ARG A 285 2.61 -23.94 11.37
CA ARG A 285 1.23 -24.44 11.49
C ARG A 285 1.08 -25.43 12.63
N VAL A 286 1.97 -26.44 12.71
CA VAL A 286 1.94 -27.44 13.78
C VAL A 286 2.10 -26.80 15.16
N ALA A 287 2.99 -25.83 15.30
CA ALA A 287 3.16 -25.07 16.54
C ALA A 287 1.90 -24.33 16.95
N VAL A 288 1.26 -23.65 16.01
CA VAL A 288 0.02 -22.90 16.26
C VAL A 288 -1.14 -23.85 16.58
N GLU A 289 -1.33 -24.94 15.81
CA GLU A 289 -2.34 -25.98 16.10
C GLU A 289 -2.19 -26.56 17.51
N GLY A 290 -0.93 -26.85 17.92
CA GLY A 290 -0.63 -27.31 19.26
C GLY A 290 -0.97 -26.29 20.35
N SER A 291 -0.70 -25.01 20.08
CA SER A 291 -0.98 -23.92 21.03
C SER A 291 -2.46 -23.68 21.28
N ILE A 292 -3.31 -23.81 20.25
CA ILE A 292 -4.75 -23.59 20.35
C ILE A 292 -5.55 -24.88 20.52
N ASN A 293 -4.88 -26.05 20.45
CA ASN A 293 -5.49 -27.39 20.49
C ASN A 293 -6.59 -27.58 19.44
N GLU A 294 -6.38 -27.05 18.23
CA GLU A 294 -7.31 -27.13 17.10
C GLU A 294 -6.54 -27.37 15.80
N VAL A 295 -7.09 -28.24 14.92
CA VAL A 295 -6.55 -28.47 13.57
C VAL A 295 -7.02 -27.35 12.64
N LEU A 296 -6.06 -26.70 11.99
CA LEU A 296 -6.32 -25.60 11.07
C LEU A 296 -6.48 -26.09 9.62
N GLY A 297 -7.30 -25.37 8.87
CA GLY A 297 -7.35 -25.56 7.42
C GLY A 297 -5.97 -25.27 6.80
N ARG A 298 -5.49 -26.21 5.97
CA ARG A 298 -4.18 -26.11 5.33
C ARG A 298 -4.26 -25.26 4.06
N HIS A 299 -3.16 -24.55 3.80
CA HIS A 299 -2.95 -23.97 2.49
C HIS A 299 -2.93 -25.10 1.41
N THR A 300 -3.54 -24.82 0.30
CA THR A 300 -3.44 -25.71 -0.89
C THR A 300 -2.95 -24.87 -2.06
N CYS A 301 -1.81 -25.23 -2.62
CA CYS A 301 -1.29 -24.56 -3.82
C CYS A 301 -2.30 -24.69 -4.97
N PRO A 302 -2.74 -23.62 -5.61
CA PRO A 302 -3.75 -23.68 -6.66
C PRO A 302 -3.27 -24.49 -7.88
N ARG A 303 -1.95 -24.56 -8.12
CA ARG A 303 -1.38 -25.26 -9.27
C ARG A 303 -1.10 -26.75 -9.00
N CYS A 304 -0.26 -27.06 -8.02
CA CYS A 304 0.16 -28.45 -7.78
C CYS A 304 -0.67 -29.20 -6.75
N LYS A 305 -1.65 -28.53 -6.13
CA LYS A 305 -2.47 -29.06 -5.02
C LYS A 305 -1.68 -29.50 -3.78
N GLY A 306 -0.37 -29.22 -3.76
CA GLY A 306 0.46 -29.47 -2.58
C GLY A 306 0.08 -28.53 -1.42
N GLN A 307 0.35 -28.98 -0.20
CA GLN A 307 -0.01 -28.28 1.03
C GLN A 307 1.20 -27.54 1.65
N ASN A 308 2.28 -27.36 0.90
CA ASN A 308 3.51 -26.73 1.33
C ASN A 308 3.45 -25.23 0.99
N GLY A 309 2.76 -24.45 1.82
CA GLY A 309 2.69 -22.99 1.71
C GLY A 309 4.03 -22.33 2.05
N GLY A 310 4.00 -21.10 2.48
CA GLY A 310 5.12 -20.35 2.99
C GLY A 310 5.46 -19.09 2.20
N PHE A 311 4.88 -18.89 1.01
CA PHE A 311 5.12 -17.72 0.17
C PHE A 311 3.83 -17.12 -0.36
N PHE A 312 3.90 -15.83 -0.66
CA PHE A 312 2.78 -15.03 -1.15
C PHE A 312 3.16 -14.36 -2.49
N CYS A 313 2.26 -14.42 -3.46
CA CYS A 313 2.40 -13.67 -4.71
C CYS A 313 1.73 -12.30 -4.56
N PRO A 314 2.48 -11.19 -4.60
CA PRO A 314 1.92 -9.85 -4.41
C PRO A 314 1.07 -9.39 -5.60
N PHE A 315 1.24 -10.00 -6.78
CA PHE A 315 0.53 -9.64 -8.01
C PHE A 315 -0.85 -10.32 -8.07
N THR A 316 -0.90 -11.63 -7.86
CA THR A 316 -2.15 -12.40 -7.89
C THR A 316 -2.83 -12.48 -6.52
N ARG A 317 -2.16 -12.01 -5.46
CA ARG A 317 -2.60 -12.06 -4.06
C ARG A 317 -2.93 -13.48 -3.59
N LYS A 318 -2.24 -14.47 -4.15
CA LYS A 318 -2.40 -15.90 -3.82
C LYS A 318 -1.21 -16.39 -3.01
N THR A 319 -1.47 -17.34 -2.14
CA THR A 319 -0.44 -18.15 -1.49
C THR A 319 0.12 -19.14 -2.53
N VAL A 320 1.44 -19.26 -2.59
CA VAL A 320 2.14 -20.12 -3.54
C VAL A 320 3.16 -21.02 -2.84
N CYS A 321 3.49 -22.16 -3.43
CA CYS A 321 4.53 -23.04 -2.92
C CYS A 321 5.88 -22.78 -3.61
N VAL A 322 6.96 -23.31 -3.04
CA VAL A 322 8.35 -23.10 -3.49
C VAL A 322 8.68 -23.83 -4.80
N ARG A 323 7.85 -24.77 -5.27
CA ARG A 323 8.14 -25.56 -6.47
C ARG A 323 8.33 -24.67 -7.69
N PRO A 324 9.38 -24.90 -8.52
CA PRO A 324 9.65 -24.09 -9.71
C PRO A 324 8.49 -23.98 -10.70
N ASP A 325 7.69 -25.07 -10.82
CA ASP A 325 6.50 -25.08 -11.67
C ASP A 325 5.36 -24.22 -11.13
N CYS A 326 5.38 -23.86 -9.86
CA CYS A 326 4.31 -23.12 -9.21
C CYS A 326 4.63 -21.65 -8.99
N SER A 327 5.90 -21.32 -8.75
CA SER A 327 6.32 -19.95 -8.49
C SER A 327 7.76 -19.70 -8.88
N VAL A 328 8.05 -18.46 -9.24
CA VAL A 328 9.39 -17.95 -9.50
C VAL A 328 9.90 -17.24 -8.24
N GLY A 329 11.16 -17.47 -7.91
CA GLY A 329 11.81 -16.85 -6.76
C GLY A 329 12.13 -15.37 -6.99
N SER A 330 13.05 -14.86 -6.20
CA SER A 330 13.52 -13.48 -6.24
C SER A 330 13.91 -13.05 -7.66
N ASN A 331 13.37 -11.96 -8.12
CA ASN A 331 13.71 -11.27 -9.37
C ASN A 331 13.59 -9.76 -9.18
N SER A 332 13.87 -8.97 -10.24
CA SER A 332 13.84 -7.52 -10.22
C SER A 332 12.46 -6.90 -9.91
N TRP A 333 11.37 -7.67 -10.00
CA TRP A 333 10.01 -7.19 -9.71
C TRP A 333 9.70 -7.14 -8.22
N ILE A 334 10.43 -7.92 -7.42
CA ILE A 334 10.22 -8.02 -5.98
C ILE A 334 11.32 -7.23 -5.26
N PRO A 335 10.98 -6.29 -4.35
CA PRO A 335 11.96 -5.64 -3.49
C PRO A 335 12.78 -6.65 -2.69
N GLN A 336 14.06 -6.37 -2.46
CA GLN A 336 14.94 -7.27 -1.71
C GLN A 336 14.44 -7.56 -0.27
N GLY A 337 13.75 -6.60 0.35
CA GLY A 337 13.13 -6.75 1.67
C GLY A 337 11.93 -7.70 1.72
N ALA A 338 11.33 -8.01 0.57
CA ALA A 338 10.12 -8.84 0.48
C ALA A 338 10.44 -10.34 0.49
N ARG A 339 11.04 -10.83 1.56
CA ARG A 339 11.58 -12.19 1.67
C ARG A 339 10.55 -13.31 1.54
N LEU A 340 9.26 -13.03 1.83
CA LEU A 340 8.16 -13.99 1.74
C LEU A 340 7.42 -13.92 0.41
N CYS A 341 7.92 -13.12 -0.55
CA CYS A 341 7.33 -13.02 -1.88
C CYS A 341 7.91 -14.03 -2.86
N ARG A 342 7.02 -14.61 -3.66
CA ARG A 342 7.34 -15.34 -4.88
C ARG A 342 6.28 -15.03 -5.91
N ILE A 343 6.64 -15.01 -7.19
CA ILE A 343 5.68 -14.73 -8.27
C ILE A 343 5.02 -16.03 -8.70
N GLU A 344 3.69 -16.05 -8.78
CA GLU A 344 2.95 -17.18 -9.36
C GLU A 344 3.47 -17.45 -10.78
N ARG A 345 3.78 -18.71 -11.10
CA ARG A 345 4.44 -19.08 -12.34
C ARG A 345 3.66 -18.68 -13.58
N GLU A 346 2.35 -18.86 -13.58
CA GLU A 346 1.48 -18.49 -14.69
C GLU A 346 1.50 -16.99 -14.96
N PHE A 347 1.44 -16.17 -13.90
CA PHE A 347 1.56 -14.73 -14.00
C PHE A 347 2.93 -14.32 -14.55
N PHE A 348 4.01 -14.93 -14.05
CA PHE A 348 5.37 -14.63 -14.53
C PHE A 348 5.53 -14.97 -16.01
N ASP A 349 5.08 -16.15 -16.45
CA ASP A 349 5.21 -16.60 -17.85
C ASP A 349 4.40 -15.72 -18.81
N GLU A 350 3.24 -15.19 -18.37
CA GLU A 350 2.42 -14.26 -19.14
C GLU A 350 3.11 -12.90 -19.34
N TRP A 351 3.73 -12.39 -18.28
CA TRP A 351 4.20 -11.00 -18.25
C TRP A 351 5.70 -10.81 -18.52
N SER A 352 6.54 -11.80 -18.25
CA SER A 352 8.00 -11.67 -18.46
C SER A 352 8.39 -11.36 -19.90
N PRO A 353 7.75 -11.89 -20.95
CA PRO A 353 8.08 -11.52 -22.33
C PRO A 353 7.74 -10.06 -22.65
N ILE A 354 6.71 -9.51 -22.03
CA ILE A 354 6.24 -8.13 -22.24
C ILE A 354 7.15 -7.13 -21.54
N LEU A 355 7.69 -7.50 -20.39
CA LEU A 355 8.53 -6.65 -19.57
C LEU A 355 10.03 -6.80 -19.86
N GLY A 356 10.40 -7.60 -20.86
CA GLY A 356 11.77 -7.75 -21.33
C GLY A 356 12.72 -8.45 -20.35
N LEU A 357 12.21 -9.38 -19.59
CA LEU A 357 12.97 -10.14 -18.59
C LEU A 357 13.15 -11.61 -18.96
#